data_608467fb18d82ad9036811245fa4276a
#
_entry.id   608467fb18d82ad9036811245fa4276a
#
_cell.length_a   1.000
_cell.length_b   1.000
_cell.length_c   1.000
_cell.angle_alpha   90.00
_cell.angle_beta   90.00
_cell.angle_gamma   90.00
#
_symmetry.space_group_name_H-M   'P 1'
#
loop_
_entity.id
_entity.type
_entity.pdbx_description
1 polymer ?
#
loop_
_entity_poly.entity_id
_entity_poly.type
_entity_poly.pdbx_seq_one_letter_code
_entity_poly.pdbx_strand_id
1 'polypeptide(L)' 'MKYTDENVMALAQKIVDAMDSGDLMSYVYDDLCESMDKDEELFQLAVESHLTD' A
#
# COMPACT_ATOMS: atom_id res chain seq x y z
N MET A 1 9.79 3.21 7.55
CA MET A 1 8.37 3.38 7.96
C MET A 1 7.97 2.25 8.90
N LYS A 2 7.35 2.59 10.00
CA LYS A 2 6.89 1.57 10.94
C LYS A 2 5.69 0.81 10.40
N TYR A 3 5.59 -0.44 10.78
CA TYR A 3 4.47 -1.29 10.37
C TYR A 3 3.29 -1.06 11.31
N THR A 4 2.46 -0.10 10.96
CA THR A 4 1.25 0.24 11.71
C THR A 4 0.06 0.34 10.76
N ASP A 5 -1.15 0.27 11.30
CA ASP A 5 -2.35 0.38 10.48
C ASP A 5 -2.37 1.69 9.70
N GLU A 6 -2.00 2.77 10.36
CA GLU A 6 -1.95 4.08 9.71
C GLU A 6 -0.98 4.09 8.54
N ASN A 7 0.20 3.51 8.74
CA ASN A 7 1.21 3.48 7.70
C ASN A 7 0.83 2.52 6.57
N VAL A 8 0.17 1.42 6.89
CA VAL A 8 -0.35 0.51 5.87
C VAL A 8 -1.34 1.25 4.97
N MET A 9 -2.27 1.97 5.57
CA MET A 9 -3.25 2.74 4.81
C MET A 9 -2.61 3.85 3.99
N ALA A 10 -1.66 4.56 4.58
CA ALA A 10 -0.97 5.64 3.89
C ALA A 10 -0.17 5.11 2.69
N LEU A 11 0.49 3.98 2.87
CA LEU A 11 1.26 3.37 1.79
C LEU A 11 0.35 2.86 0.68
N ALA A 12 -0.75 2.22 1.05
CA ALA A 12 -1.73 1.75 0.08
C ALA A 12 -2.29 2.92 -0.73
N GLN A 13 -2.59 4.02 -0.07
CA GLN A 13 -3.09 5.22 -0.75
C GLN A 13 -2.05 5.77 -1.72
N LYS A 14 -0.79 5.78 -1.32
CA LYS A 14 0.28 6.26 -2.17
C LYS A 14 0.43 5.39 -3.42
N ILE A 15 0.34 4.09 -3.27
CA ILE A 15 0.40 3.16 -4.40
C ILE A 15 -0.76 3.39 -5.35
N VAL A 16 -1.96 3.49 -4.79
CA VAL A 16 -3.17 3.70 -5.59
C VAL A 16 -3.10 5.03 -6.34
N ASP A 17 -2.61 6.07 -5.69
CA ASP A 17 -2.48 7.38 -6.33
C ASP A 17 -1.51 7.35 -7.51
N ALA A 18 -0.52 6.48 -7.46
CA ALA A 18 0.44 6.32 -8.54
C ALA A 18 -0.11 5.52 -9.71
N MET A 19 -1.21 4.83 -9.51
CA MET A 19 -1.85 4.05 -10.57
C MET A 19 -2.79 4.92 -11.40
N ASP A 20 -2.83 4.63 -12.67
CA ASP A 20 -3.71 5.36 -13.59
C ASP A 20 -4.94 4.51 -13.93
N SER A 21 -5.62 4.04 -12.91
CA SER A 21 -6.83 3.24 -13.09
C SER A 21 -7.96 3.88 -12.32
N GLY A 22 -9.01 4.30 -13.01
CA GLY A 22 -10.09 5.06 -12.41
C GLY A 22 -11.02 4.28 -11.50
N ASP A 23 -11.77 3.36 -12.07
CA ASP A 23 -12.92 2.79 -11.37
C ASP A 23 -12.62 1.68 -10.37
N LEU A 24 -11.43 1.08 -10.45
CA LEU A 24 -11.08 -0.06 -9.60
C LEU A 24 -10.19 0.31 -8.42
N MET A 25 -10.00 1.60 -8.17
CA MET A 25 -9.07 2.06 -7.13
C MET A 25 -9.47 1.61 -5.73
N SER A 26 -10.77 1.61 -5.43
CA SER A 26 -11.22 1.19 -4.11
C SER A 26 -10.96 -0.29 -3.86
N TYR A 27 -11.12 -1.12 -4.87
CA TYR A 27 -10.79 -2.55 -4.73
C TYR A 27 -9.31 -2.76 -4.55
N VAL A 28 -8.50 -2.04 -5.31
CA VAL A 28 -7.05 -2.14 -5.21
C VAL A 28 -6.58 -1.68 -3.83
N TYR A 29 -7.14 -0.60 -3.34
CA TYR A 29 -6.81 -0.06 -2.02
C TYR A 29 -7.12 -1.08 -0.92
N ASP A 30 -8.32 -1.64 -0.93
CA ASP A 30 -8.72 -2.64 0.06
C ASP A 30 -7.83 -3.87 0.00
N ASP A 31 -7.54 -4.33 -1.20
CA ASP A 31 -6.70 -5.51 -1.41
C ASP A 31 -5.29 -5.27 -0.89
N LEU A 32 -4.73 -4.10 -1.18
CA LEU A 32 -3.39 -3.73 -0.71
C LEU A 32 -3.35 -3.64 0.81
N CYS A 33 -4.34 -3.00 1.41
CA CYS A 33 -4.40 -2.88 2.87
C CYS A 33 -4.45 -4.25 3.52
N GLU A 34 -5.32 -5.12 3.02
CA GLU A 34 -5.47 -6.45 3.57
C GLU A 34 -4.19 -7.27 3.41
N SER A 35 -3.60 -7.22 2.22
CA SER A 35 -2.38 -7.98 1.95
C SER A 35 -1.24 -7.52 2.85
N MET A 36 -1.03 -6.22 2.97
CA MET A 36 0.04 -5.68 3.80
C MET A 36 -0.23 -5.86 5.29
N ASP A 37 -1.49 -5.87 5.68
CA ASP A 37 -1.87 -6.09 7.07
C ASP A 37 -1.58 -7.52 7.52
N LYS A 38 -1.65 -8.46 6.59
CA LYS A 38 -1.38 -9.88 6.87
C LYS A 38 0.09 -10.25 6.74
N ASP A 39 0.85 -9.47 5.97
CA ASP A 39 2.21 -9.82 5.61
C ASP A 39 3.11 -8.59 5.72
N GLU A 40 3.85 -8.52 6.82
CA GLU A 40 4.78 -7.41 7.05
C GLU A 40 5.87 -7.36 5.99
N GLU A 41 6.31 -8.51 5.51
CA GLU A 41 7.34 -8.56 4.48
C GLU A 41 6.86 -7.85 3.21
N LEU A 42 5.61 -8.08 2.84
CA LEU A 42 5.03 -7.41 1.69
C LEU A 42 4.98 -5.89 1.90
N PHE A 43 4.64 -5.47 3.12
CA PHE A 43 4.65 -4.05 3.47
C PHE A 43 6.05 -3.46 3.31
N GLN A 44 7.07 -4.15 3.81
CA GLN A 44 8.44 -3.65 3.72
C GLN A 44 8.92 -3.58 2.26
N LEU A 45 8.57 -4.55 1.45
CA LEU A 45 8.89 -4.52 0.03
C LEU A 45 8.23 -3.32 -0.66
N ALA A 46 6.99 -3.04 -0.31
CA ALA A 46 6.28 -1.90 -0.88
C ALA A 46 6.93 -0.58 -0.44
N VAL A 47 7.39 -0.51 0.80
CA VAL A 47 8.10 0.67 1.29
C VAL A 47 9.35 0.91 0.46
N GLU A 48 10.13 -0.14 0.21
CA GLU A 48 11.35 -0.01 -0.58
C GLU A 48 11.04 0.43 -2.01
N SER A 49 9.98 -0.12 -2.60
CA SER A 49 9.66 0.17 -3.99
C SER A 49 9.07 1.56 -4.20
N HIS A 50 8.31 2.05 -3.22
CA HIS A 50 7.52 3.27 -3.42
C HIS A 50 7.98 4.47 -2.61
N LEU A 51 8.73 4.25 -1.54
CA LEU A 51 9.16 5.34 -0.66
C LEU A 51 10.66 5.61 -0.69
N THR A 52 11.44 4.70 -1.25
CA THR A 52 12.88 4.87 -1.38
C THR A 52 13.21 5.35 -2.80
N ASP A 53 13.74 6.49 -2.90
CA ASP A 53 14.19 7.01 -4.20
C ASP A 53 15.68 6.75 -4.38
#